data_b4aaadefe724403044cc8d0c581f3598
#
_entry.id   b4aaadefe724403044cc8d0c581f3598
#
_cell.length_a   1.000
_cell.length_b   1.000
_cell.length_c   1.000
_cell.angle_alpha   90.00
_cell.angle_beta   90.00
_cell.angle_gamma   90.00
#
_symmetry.space_group_name_H-M   'P 1'
#
loop_
_entity.id
_entity.type
_entity.pdbx_description
1 polymer ?
#
loop_
_entity_poly.entity_id
_entity_poly.type
_entity_poly.pdbx_seq_one_letter_code
_entity_poly.pdbx_strand_id
1 'polypeptide(L)'
;AVNALMAPRVETHLAEIGKLIGALDEKARTLLISEADLGNVSADTEGLEVSLEREKKETVARIHRAIEALKDLKWRYEKGPGGRGRARMGFANSTGCTSIWGATFPFNPYPFPWTSHLFQDSPSVAVGLFEGHMRKMADGFVAMRRAQKLLNDRYDPETDEALFADFDWQQFSDDEFALCPPLFAVGGDGAMMDIGFQNLSRLMASGKPIRVVVVDTQANSAGGGQACTAGFKGQAPDADDAGPDYRNKEEWRKELALIAMAHRDVFVMQSSQATPSHLFGNLLKGLQVRRPALFILNAPCPREWGIAQDSSPEAARLALESRAVPN
;
A
#
# COMPACT_ATOMS: atom_id res chain seq x y z
N ALA A 1 8.17 11.95 3.40
CA ALA A 1 8.92 10.70 3.25
C ALA A 1 8.47 9.91 2.02
N VAL A 2 7.24 9.38 1.96
CA VAL A 2 6.74 8.58 0.81
C VAL A 2 6.94 9.29 -0.52
N ASN A 3 6.61 10.58 -0.60
CA ASN A 3 6.80 11.38 -1.80
C ASN A 3 8.27 11.50 -2.24
N ALA A 4 9.17 11.78 -1.31
CA ALA A 4 10.59 11.94 -1.62
C ALA A 4 11.21 10.64 -2.16
N LEU A 5 10.72 9.48 -1.69
CA LEU A 5 11.20 8.19 -2.15
C LEU A 5 10.65 7.78 -3.53
N MET A 6 9.43 8.20 -3.87
CA MET A 6 8.70 7.70 -5.04
C MET A 6 8.68 8.65 -6.23
N ALA A 7 8.70 9.96 -6.03
CA ALA A 7 8.53 10.93 -7.11
C ALA A 7 9.55 10.77 -8.26
N PRO A 8 10.88 10.66 -8.01
CA PRO A 8 11.86 10.51 -9.07
C PRO A 8 11.66 9.25 -9.91
N ARG A 9 11.24 8.14 -9.25
CA ARG A 9 10.99 6.87 -9.93
C ARG A 9 9.76 6.93 -10.83
N VAL A 10 8.71 7.63 -10.38
CA VAL A 10 7.48 7.84 -11.16
C VAL A 10 7.76 8.67 -12.41
N GLU A 11 8.58 9.73 -12.31
CA GLU A 11 8.98 10.54 -13.46
C GLU A 11 9.77 9.72 -14.49
N THR A 12 10.72 8.91 -14.03
CA THR A 12 11.48 8.00 -14.89
C THR A 12 10.56 6.99 -15.59
N HIS A 13 9.64 6.40 -14.85
CA HIS A 13 8.67 5.44 -15.37
C HIS A 13 7.74 6.06 -16.42
N LEU A 14 7.24 7.26 -16.19
CA LEU A 14 6.42 8.00 -17.16
C LEU A 14 7.20 8.33 -18.44
N ALA A 15 8.47 8.70 -18.30
CA ALA A 15 9.35 8.94 -19.45
C ALA A 15 9.57 7.66 -20.29
N GLU A 16 9.73 6.51 -19.62
CA GLU A 16 9.86 5.21 -20.27
C GLU A 16 8.57 4.81 -21.02
N ILE A 17 7.41 4.98 -20.40
CA ILE A 17 6.11 4.77 -21.07
C ILE A 17 6.00 5.65 -22.32
N GLY A 18 6.37 6.92 -22.24
CA GLY A 18 6.37 7.84 -23.39
C GLY A 18 7.30 7.38 -24.53
N LYS A 19 8.51 6.91 -24.20
CA LYS A 19 9.46 6.36 -25.17
C LYS A 19 8.92 5.11 -25.86
N LEU A 20 8.31 4.19 -25.10
CA LEU A 20 7.72 2.97 -25.66
C LEU A 20 6.57 3.27 -26.63
N ILE A 21 5.69 4.22 -26.28
CA ILE A 21 4.60 4.66 -27.15
C ILE A 21 5.17 5.18 -28.48
N GLY A 22 6.16 6.09 -28.44
CA GLY A 22 6.78 6.65 -29.64
C GLY A 22 7.45 5.61 -30.51
N ALA A 23 8.22 4.70 -29.92
CA ALA A 23 8.92 3.63 -30.63
C ALA A 23 7.96 2.62 -31.27
N LEU A 24 6.88 2.27 -30.60
CA LEU A 24 5.85 1.38 -31.17
C LEU A 24 5.07 2.05 -32.30
N ASP A 25 4.77 3.34 -32.19
CA ASP A 25 4.10 4.09 -33.27
C ASP A 25 4.98 4.16 -34.51
N GLU A 26 6.27 4.40 -34.36
CA GLU A 26 7.23 4.37 -35.47
C GLU A 26 7.33 2.99 -36.11
N LYS A 27 7.40 1.92 -35.30
CA LYS A 27 7.40 0.54 -35.80
C LYS A 27 6.13 0.20 -36.57
N ALA A 28 4.95 0.59 -36.05
CA ALA A 28 3.68 0.40 -36.76
C ALA A 28 3.64 1.11 -38.10
N ARG A 29 4.14 2.34 -38.19
CA ARG A 29 4.25 3.11 -39.42
C ARG A 29 5.20 2.43 -40.44
N THR A 30 6.37 1.96 -39.98
CA THR A 30 7.33 1.27 -40.81
C THR A 30 6.72 0.01 -41.41
N LEU A 31 5.98 -0.78 -40.64
CA LEU A 31 5.28 -1.97 -41.11
C LEU A 31 4.22 -1.65 -42.16
N LEU A 32 3.47 -0.55 -42.00
CA LEU A 32 2.45 -0.10 -42.92
C LEU A 32 3.03 0.49 -44.23
N ILE A 33 4.15 1.22 -44.16
CA ILE A 33 4.84 1.77 -45.35
C ILE A 33 5.41 0.64 -46.22
N SER A 34 5.94 -0.39 -45.60
CA SER A 34 6.44 -1.57 -46.33
C SER A 34 5.34 -2.32 -47.11
N GLU A 35 4.06 -2.19 -46.73
CA GLU A 35 2.93 -2.71 -47.51
C GLU A 35 2.64 -1.88 -48.77
N ALA A 36 2.81 -0.57 -48.69
CA ALA A 36 2.57 0.30 -49.87
C ALA A 36 3.62 0.12 -50.96
N ASP A 37 4.86 -0.25 -50.61
CA ASP A 37 5.95 -0.49 -51.55
C ASP A 37 5.92 -1.89 -52.19
N LEU A 38 5.26 -2.89 -51.55
CA LEU A 38 5.17 -4.27 -52.03
C LEU A 38 4.07 -4.49 -53.12
N GLY A 39 3.26 -3.51 -53.41
CA GLY A 39 2.19 -3.58 -54.42
C GLY A 39 2.64 -3.79 -55.86
N ASN A 40 3.94 -4.05 -56.12
CA ASN A 40 4.53 -4.23 -57.44
C ASN A 40 5.21 -5.61 -57.70
N VAL A 41 4.90 -6.63 -56.93
CA VAL A 41 5.53 -7.97 -57.07
C VAL A 41 4.57 -8.97 -57.74
N SER A 42 5.11 -9.77 -58.64
CA SER A 42 4.44 -10.61 -59.61
C SER A 42 3.64 -11.81 -59.09
N ALA A 43 2.72 -12.31 -59.89
CA ALA A 43 1.59 -13.19 -59.63
C ALA A 43 1.88 -14.66 -59.19
N ASP A 44 3.10 -15.06 -58.90
CA ASP A 44 3.42 -16.46 -58.54
C ASP A 44 3.50 -16.76 -57.03
N THR A 45 3.20 -15.80 -56.18
CA THR A 45 3.34 -15.89 -54.71
C THR A 45 2.07 -15.59 -53.94
N GLU A 46 0.89 -15.59 -54.56
CA GLU A 46 -0.40 -15.13 -53.91
C GLU A 46 -0.71 -15.78 -52.57
N GLY A 47 -0.42 -17.07 -52.37
CA GLY A 47 -0.69 -17.77 -51.13
C GLY A 47 0.22 -17.37 -49.97
N LEU A 48 1.48 -17.11 -50.24
CA LEU A 48 2.51 -16.72 -49.28
C LEU A 48 2.36 -15.23 -48.90
N GLU A 49 2.02 -14.39 -49.89
CA GLU A 49 1.76 -12.96 -49.71
C GLU A 49 0.53 -12.71 -48.83
N VAL A 50 -0.58 -13.41 -49.08
CA VAL A 50 -1.80 -13.32 -48.26
C VAL A 50 -1.55 -13.72 -46.80
N SER A 51 -0.72 -14.73 -46.59
CA SER A 51 -0.35 -15.18 -45.22
C SER A 51 0.56 -14.16 -44.52
N LEU A 52 1.54 -13.60 -45.18
CA LEU A 52 2.43 -12.55 -44.67
C LEU A 52 1.71 -11.24 -44.42
N GLU A 53 0.77 -10.83 -45.25
CA GLU A 53 -0.09 -9.66 -45.02
C GLU A 53 -0.98 -9.86 -43.81
N ARG A 54 -1.55 -11.05 -43.61
CA ARG A 54 -2.35 -11.37 -42.46
C ARG A 54 -1.56 -11.28 -41.17
N GLU A 55 -0.37 -11.86 -41.12
CA GLU A 55 0.53 -11.83 -39.95
C GLU A 55 0.99 -10.42 -39.62
N LYS A 56 1.32 -9.59 -40.60
CA LYS A 56 1.65 -8.18 -40.44
C LYS A 56 0.47 -7.39 -39.89
N LYS A 57 -0.73 -7.56 -40.46
CA LYS A 57 -1.96 -6.90 -39.96
C LYS A 57 -2.26 -7.27 -38.51
N GLU A 58 -2.10 -8.54 -38.16
CA GLU A 58 -2.24 -8.98 -36.76
C GLU A 58 -1.19 -8.34 -35.86
N THR A 59 0.06 -8.24 -36.31
CA THR A 59 1.15 -7.59 -35.56
C THR A 59 0.88 -6.10 -35.36
N VAL A 60 0.48 -5.37 -36.41
CA VAL A 60 0.09 -3.96 -36.31
C VAL A 60 -1.08 -3.78 -35.34
N ALA A 61 -2.09 -4.66 -35.39
CA ALA A 61 -3.23 -4.61 -34.48
C ALA A 61 -2.81 -4.88 -33.01
N ARG A 62 -1.81 -5.77 -32.78
CA ARG A 62 -1.24 -5.99 -31.44
C ARG A 62 -0.45 -4.77 -30.95
N ILE A 63 0.32 -4.14 -31.82
CA ILE A 63 1.06 -2.91 -31.50
C ILE A 63 0.08 -1.79 -31.12
N HIS A 64 -0.98 -1.57 -31.88
CA HIS A 64 -1.99 -0.55 -31.57
C HIS A 64 -2.64 -0.81 -30.19
N ARG A 65 -3.03 -2.05 -29.90
CA ARG A 65 -3.56 -2.40 -28.58
C ARG A 65 -2.56 -2.13 -27.45
N ALA A 66 -1.28 -2.40 -27.67
CA ALA A 66 -0.24 -2.10 -26.69
C ALA A 66 -0.06 -0.59 -26.49
N ILE A 67 -0.10 0.20 -27.56
CA ILE A 67 -0.06 1.67 -27.48
C ILE A 67 -1.24 2.21 -26.68
N GLU A 68 -2.45 1.73 -26.93
CA GLU A 68 -3.65 2.17 -26.17
C GLU A 68 -3.55 1.77 -24.67
N ALA A 69 -3.06 0.57 -24.37
CA ALA A 69 -2.81 0.15 -22.99
C ALA A 69 -1.77 1.04 -22.29
N LEU A 70 -0.70 1.43 -22.98
CA LEU A 70 0.33 2.34 -22.44
C LEU A 70 -0.22 3.77 -22.27
N LYS A 71 -1.05 4.26 -23.21
CA LYS A 71 -1.72 5.57 -23.07
C LYS A 71 -2.68 5.60 -21.88
N ASP A 72 -3.47 4.54 -21.68
CA ASP A 72 -4.32 4.40 -20.50
C ASP A 72 -3.49 4.36 -19.21
N LEU A 73 -2.38 3.58 -19.19
CA LEU A 73 -1.46 3.54 -18.06
C LEU A 73 -0.91 4.94 -17.75
N LYS A 74 -0.40 5.66 -18.76
CA LYS A 74 0.09 7.03 -18.62
C LYS A 74 -0.98 7.96 -18.05
N TRP A 75 -2.19 7.90 -18.60
CA TRP A 75 -3.32 8.70 -18.13
C TRP A 75 -3.64 8.42 -16.66
N ARG A 76 -3.59 7.16 -16.21
CA ARG A 76 -3.81 6.80 -14.80
C ARG A 76 -2.77 7.42 -13.87
N TYR A 77 -1.52 7.49 -14.30
CA TYR A 77 -0.46 8.15 -13.53
C TYR A 77 -0.62 9.68 -13.48
N GLU A 78 -1.00 10.31 -14.59
CA GLU A 78 -1.06 11.78 -14.72
C GLU A 78 -2.38 12.39 -14.26
N LYS A 79 -3.51 11.75 -14.58
CA LYS A 79 -4.86 12.26 -14.32
C LYS A 79 -5.73 11.28 -13.53
N GLY A 80 -5.89 10.06 -14.02
CA GLY A 80 -6.74 9.05 -13.42
C GLY A 80 -8.24 9.43 -13.34
N PRO A 81 -9.08 8.54 -12.82
CA PRO A 81 -10.53 8.77 -12.72
C PRO A 81 -10.90 9.96 -11.83
N GLY A 82 -10.09 10.26 -10.82
CA GLY A 82 -10.30 11.37 -9.88
C GLY A 82 -9.67 12.69 -10.30
N GLY A 83 -9.06 12.78 -11.48
CA GLY A 83 -8.36 13.98 -11.97
C GLY A 83 -7.10 14.37 -11.18
N ARG A 84 -6.66 13.55 -10.22
CA ARG A 84 -5.53 13.81 -9.30
C ARG A 84 -4.29 12.97 -9.62
N GLY A 85 -4.37 12.14 -10.64
CA GLY A 85 -3.34 11.19 -11.01
C GLY A 85 -3.18 10.06 -10.01
N ARG A 86 -1.98 9.49 -10.01
CA ARG A 86 -1.63 8.36 -9.15
C ARG A 86 -1.66 8.73 -7.67
N ALA A 87 -2.32 7.90 -6.86
CA ALA A 87 -2.26 8.02 -5.41
C ALA A 87 -0.84 7.79 -4.89
N ARG A 88 -0.44 8.56 -3.87
CA ARG A 88 0.88 8.44 -3.22
C ARG A 88 0.92 7.36 -2.17
N MET A 89 -0.22 7.08 -1.55
CA MET A 89 -0.45 6.05 -0.54
C MET A 89 -1.94 5.77 -0.46
N GLY A 90 -2.32 4.67 0.20
CA GLY A 90 -3.68 4.40 0.63
C GLY A 90 -3.76 4.31 2.14
N PHE A 91 -4.93 4.62 2.70
CA PHE A 91 -5.12 4.70 4.13
C PHE A 91 -6.46 4.08 4.54
N ALA A 92 -6.42 3.03 5.35
CA ALA A 92 -7.59 2.41 5.96
C ALA A 92 -7.53 2.61 7.48
N ASN A 93 -8.54 3.26 8.05
CA ASN A 93 -8.59 3.56 9.47
C ASN A 93 -9.65 2.72 10.17
N SER A 94 -9.34 2.20 11.36
CA SER A 94 -10.30 1.62 12.29
C SER A 94 -10.98 2.72 13.08
N THR A 95 -12.26 2.52 13.42
CA THR A 95 -13.03 3.47 14.26
C THR A 95 -12.40 3.64 15.63
N GLY A 96 -12.31 4.87 16.08
CA GLY A 96 -11.76 5.26 17.39
C GLY A 96 -11.34 6.73 17.38
N CYS A 97 -10.46 7.15 18.29
CA CYS A 97 -9.86 8.49 18.27
C CYS A 97 -9.17 8.80 16.94
N THR A 98 -8.62 7.79 16.27
CA THR A 98 -8.02 7.93 14.96
C THR A 98 -9.02 8.37 13.88
N SER A 99 -10.33 8.16 14.07
CA SER A 99 -11.37 8.66 13.17
C SER A 99 -11.59 10.17 13.27
N ILE A 100 -11.23 10.78 14.40
CA ILE A 100 -11.39 12.22 14.60
C ILE A 100 -10.30 12.98 13.84
N TRP A 101 -9.04 12.68 14.09
CA TRP A 101 -7.95 13.34 13.37
C TRP A 101 -7.76 12.79 11.96
N GLY A 102 -8.14 11.54 11.71
CA GLY A 102 -8.10 10.90 10.39
C GLY A 102 -9.26 11.30 9.48
N ALA A 103 -10.22 12.08 9.96
CA ALA A 103 -11.47 12.46 9.33
C ALA A 103 -12.48 11.32 9.17
N THR A 104 -13.76 11.68 9.06
CA THR A 104 -14.88 10.73 8.95
C THR A 104 -15.47 10.79 7.53
N PHE A 105 -15.74 9.61 6.96
CA PHE A 105 -16.43 9.50 5.69
C PHE A 105 -17.77 10.31 5.67
N PRO A 106 -18.11 11.01 4.59
CA PRO A 106 -17.45 11.03 3.29
C PRO A 106 -16.35 12.08 3.11
N PHE A 107 -16.02 12.83 4.14
CA PHE A 107 -15.05 13.91 4.05
C PHE A 107 -13.62 13.36 4.03
N ASN A 108 -12.90 13.58 2.91
CA ASN A 108 -11.50 13.21 2.75
C ASN A 108 -10.62 14.47 2.62
N PRO A 109 -9.90 14.87 3.69
CA PRO A 109 -9.00 16.01 3.67
C PRO A 109 -7.65 15.69 3.00
N TYR A 110 -7.38 14.43 2.64
CA TYR A 110 -6.09 13.98 2.16
C TYR A 110 -5.98 13.99 0.64
N PRO A 111 -4.78 14.21 0.09
CA PRO A 111 -4.54 14.11 -1.36
C PRO A 111 -4.37 12.66 -1.85
N PHE A 112 -4.87 11.67 -1.12
CA PHE A 112 -4.79 10.24 -1.42
C PHE A 112 -6.06 9.52 -0.97
N PRO A 113 -6.33 8.31 -1.48
CA PRO A 113 -7.46 7.50 -1.06
C PRO A 113 -7.42 7.17 0.43
N TRP A 114 -8.55 7.36 1.07
CA TRP A 114 -8.76 7.16 2.49
C TRP A 114 -10.11 6.50 2.74
N THR A 115 -10.19 5.65 3.76
CA THR A 115 -11.44 5.11 4.29
C THR A 115 -11.34 4.95 5.79
N SER A 116 -12.46 5.17 6.49
CA SER A 116 -12.62 4.83 7.92
C SER A 116 -13.72 3.82 8.05
N HIS A 117 -13.42 2.67 8.64
CA HIS A 117 -14.36 1.57 8.79
C HIS A 117 -14.89 1.47 10.22
N LEU A 118 -16.18 1.16 10.36
CA LEU A 118 -16.88 1.22 11.66
C LEU A 118 -16.62 0.03 12.58
N PHE A 119 -16.06 -1.08 12.06
CA PHE A 119 -16.00 -2.35 12.77
C PHE A 119 -14.60 -2.77 13.24
N GLN A 120 -13.65 -1.85 13.37
CA GLN A 120 -12.26 -2.10 13.74
C GLN A 120 -11.56 -3.19 12.90
N ASP A 121 -11.95 -3.32 11.65
CA ASP A 121 -11.45 -4.31 10.70
C ASP A 121 -10.54 -3.72 9.61
N SER A 122 -9.96 -2.54 9.85
CA SER A 122 -9.03 -1.90 8.89
C SER A 122 -7.91 -2.83 8.39
N PRO A 123 -7.36 -3.78 9.16
CA PRO A 123 -6.41 -4.75 8.62
C PRO A 123 -7.00 -5.62 7.50
N SER A 124 -8.24 -6.09 7.64
CA SER A 124 -8.91 -6.89 6.61
C SER A 124 -9.27 -6.06 5.38
N VAL A 125 -9.76 -4.83 5.59
CA VAL A 125 -10.01 -3.88 4.49
C VAL A 125 -8.72 -3.59 3.73
N ALA A 126 -7.60 -3.37 4.45
CA ALA A 126 -6.30 -3.15 3.85
C ALA A 126 -5.82 -4.35 3.02
N VAL A 127 -6.08 -5.59 3.46
CA VAL A 127 -5.75 -6.79 2.66
C VAL A 127 -6.51 -6.79 1.33
N GLY A 128 -7.82 -6.52 1.35
CA GLY A 128 -8.63 -6.45 0.13
C GLY A 128 -8.19 -5.34 -0.82
N LEU A 129 -7.91 -4.15 -0.28
CA LEU A 129 -7.40 -3.01 -1.04
C LEU A 129 -6.02 -3.31 -1.64
N PHE A 130 -5.15 -3.99 -0.90
CA PHE A 130 -3.83 -4.40 -1.37
C PHE A 130 -3.94 -5.32 -2.59
N GLU A 131 -4.77 -6.36 -2.52
CA GLU A 131 -4.95 -7.29 -3.64
C GLU A 131 -5.44 -6.58 -4.91
N GLY A 132 -6.49 -5.77 -4.79
CA GLY A 132 -7.03 -5.03 -5.92
C GLY A 132 -6.02 -4.02 -6.50
N HIS A 133 -5.26 -3.35 -5.63
CA HIS A 133 -4.25 -2.38 -6.05
C HIS A 133 -3.07 -3.06 -6.74
N MET A 134 -2.52 -4.14 -6.17
CA MET A 134 -1.38 -4.85 -6.75
C MET A 134 -1.74 -5.52 -8.08
N ARG A 135 -2.98 -5.99 -8.25
CA ARG A 135 -3.45 -6.47 -9.54
C ARG A 135 -3.41 -5.36 -10.60
N LYS A 136 -3.86 -4.15 -10.26
CA LYS A 136 -3.77 -3.00 -11.17
C LYS A 136 -2.35 -2.57 -11.50
N MET A 137 -1.43 -2.69 -10.54
CA MET A 137 0.00 -2.47 -10.80
C MET A 137 0.56 -3.54 -11.74
N ALA A 138 0.22 -4.82 -11.51
CA ALA A 138 0.62 -5.92 -12.39
C ALA A 138 0.14 -5.72 -13.83
N ASP A 139 -1.15 -5.34 -14.04
CA ASP A 139 -1.69 -5.02 -15.37
C ASP A 139 -0.84 -3.95 -16.09
N GLY A 140 -0.40 -2.92 -15.36
CA GLY A 140 0.46 -1.86 -15.90
C GLY A 140 1.86 -2.36 -16.29
N PHE A 141 2.50 -3.16 -15.44
CA PHE A 141 3.82 -3.73 -15.74
C PHE A 141 3.76 -4.76 -16.88
N VAL A 142 2.69 -5.55 -16.96
CA VAL A 142 2.44 -6.44 -18.09
C VAL A 142 2.30 -5.65 -19.39
N ALA A 143 1.58 -4.53 -19.39
CA ALA A 143 1.45 -3.67 -20.57
C ALA A 143 2.82 -3.19 -21.07
N MET A 144 3.72 -2.80 -20.17
CA MET A 144 5.08 -2.41 -20.51
C MET A 144 5.92 -3.58 -21.06
N ARG A 145 5.87 -4.75 -20.40
CA ARG A 145 6.59 -5.95 -20.88
C ARG A 145 6.12 -6.39 -22.26
N ARG A 146 4.79 -6.39 -22.49
CA ARG A 146 4.21 -6.69 -23.80
C ARG A 146 4.69 -5.71 -24.84
N ALA A 147 4.70 -4.42 -24.55
CA ALA A 147 5.21 -3.38 -25.43
C ALA A 147 6.69 -3.57 -25.79
N GLN A 148 7.54 -3.85 -24.81
CA GLN A 148 8.96 -4.11 -25.00
C GLN A 148 9.21 -5.36 -25.87
N LYS A 149 8.45 -6.45 -25.63
CA LYS A 149 8.55 -7.67 -26.45
C LYS A 149 8.10 -7.43 -27.89
N LEU A 150 7.00 -6.71 -28.11
CA LEU A 150 6.53 -6.33 -29.44
C LEU A 150 7.55 -5.45 -30.16
N LEU A 151 8.17 -4.51 -29.46
CA LEU A 151 9.19 -3.63 -30.04
C LEU A 151 10.42 -4.42 -30.52
N ASN A 152 10.81 -5.45 -29.81
CA ASN A 152 12.01 -6.25 -30.05
C ASN A 152 11.74 -7.54 -30.88
N ASP A 153 10.57 -7.72 -31.46
CA ASP A 153 10.15 -8.92 -32.22
C ASP A 153 10.30 -10.23 -31.42
N ARG A 154 10.06 -10.16 -30.08
CA ARG A 154 10.18 -11.29 -29.16
C ARG A 154 8.86 -11.69 -28.53
N TYR A 155 7.75 -11.11 -28.97
CA TYR A 155 6.44 -11.41 -28.42
C TYR A 155 5.85 -12.66 -29.03
N ASP A 156 5.57 -13.64 -28.17
CA ASP A 156 4.87 -14.87 -28.52
C ASP A 156 3.52 -14.93 -27.74
N PRO A 157 2.37 -14.87 -28.44
CA PRO A 157 1.07 -14.85 -27.78
C PRO A 157 0.79 -16.09 -26.90
N GLU A 158 1.26 -17.28 -27.30
CA GLU A 158 0.95 -18.53 -26.59
C GLU A 158 1.71 -18.61 -25.28
N THR A 159 3.00 -18.31 -25.28
CA THR A 159 3.84 -18.41 -24.10
C THR A 159 3.76 -17.18 -23.22
N ASP A 160 3.74 -15.97 -23.82
CA ASP A 160 3.78 -14.72 -23.04
C ASP A 160 2.45 -14.42 -22.33
N GLU A 161 1.31 -14.66 -22.97
CA GLU A 161 0.03 -14.38 -22.33
C GLU A 161 -0.23 -15.34 -21.15
N ALA A 162 0.24 -16.58 -21.22
CA ALA A 162 0.20 -17.50 -20.08
C ALA A 162 1.04 -16.97 -18.90
N LEU A 163 2.29 -16.51 -19.17
CA LEU A 163 3.14 -15.91 -18.14
C LEU A 163 2.56 -14.60 -17.58
N PHE A 164 1.91 -13.80 -18.41
CA PHE A 164 1.29 -12.54 -17.98
C PHE A 164 0.02 -12.74 -17.15
N ALA A 165 -0.71 -13.83 -17.39
CA ALA A 165 -1.90 -14.17 -16.61
C ALA A 165 -1.56 -14.48 -15.14
N ASP A 166 -0.43 -15.13 -14.90
CA ASP A 166 0.05 -15.52 -13.57
C ASP A 166 0.95 -14.46 -12.91
N PHE A 167 1.22 -13.35 -13.62
CA PHE A 167 2.10 -12.30 -13.10
C PHE A 167 1.43 -11.50 -11.97
N ASP A 168 2.04 -11.55 -10.79
CA ASP A 168 1.55 -10.88 -9.59
C ASP A 168 2.65 -10.09 -8.85
N TRP A 169 2.30 -9.45 -7.75
CA TRP A 169 3.19 -8.60 -6.95
C TRP A 169 4.40 -9.33 -6.36
N GLN A 170 4.36 -10.65 -6.19
CA GLN A 170 5.50 -11.43 -5.68
C GLN A 170 6.63 -11.49 -6.71
N GLN A 171 6.27 -11.37 -7.99
CA GLN A 171 7.20 -11.40 -9.13
C GLN A 171 7.69 -10.00 -9.55
N PHE A 172 7.24 -8.94 -8.89
CA PHE A 172 7.71 -7.59 -9.18
C PHE A 172 9.21 -7.46 -8.89
N SER A 173 9.95 -6.81 -9.78
CA SER A 173 11.31 -6.36 -9.48
C SER A 173 11.30 -5.35 -8.33
N ASP A 174 12.47 -5.05 -7.77
CA ASP A 174 12.57 -4.05 -6.70
C ASP A 174 12.16 -2.66 -7.19
N ASP A 175 12.46 -2.31 -8.44
CA ASP A 175 12.06 -1.03 -9.04
C ASP A 175 10.55 -0.97 -9.27
N GLU A 176 9.93 -2.05 -9.75
CA GLU A 176 8.48 -2.14 -9.92
C GLU A 176 7.76 -2.07 -8.57
N PHE A 177 8.24 -2.80 -7.57
CA PHE A 177 7.67 -2.73 -6.23
C PHE A 177 7.79 -1.33 -5.63
N ALA A 178 8.91 -0.66 -5.84
CA ALA A 178 9.14 0.71 -5.37
C ALA A 178 8.22 1.76 -6.05
N LEU A 179 7.59 1.42 -7.19
CA LEU A 179 6.54 2.23 -7.81
C LEU A 179 5.17 2.04 -7.15
N CYS A 180 4.96 0.97 -6.36
CA CYS A 180 3.67 0.68 -5.74
C CYS A 180 3.42 1.62 -4.55
N PRO A 181 2.28 2.36 -4.51
CA PRO A 181 1.91 3.14 -3.34
C PRO A 181 1.76 2.26 -2.11
N PRO A 182 2.39 2.63 -0.98
CA PRO A 182 2.21 1.89 0.27
C PRO A 182 0.77 2.03 0.77
N LEU A 183 0.25 0.95 1.32
CA LEU A 183 -1.05 0.92 1.98
C LEU A 183 -0.87 0.84 3.48
N PHE A 184 -1.60 1.71 4.19
CA PHE A 184 -1.60 1.78 5.65
C PHE A 184 -2.93 1.31 6.21
N ALA A 185 -2.87 0.46 7.24
CA ALA A 185 -3.96 0.19 8.16
C ALA A 185 -3.65 0.88 9.49
N VAL A 186 -4.52 1.73 9.97
CA VAL A 186 -4.30 2.52 11.19
C VAL A 186 -5.43 2.31 12.18
N GLY A 187 -5.11 2.27 13.45
CA GLY A 187 -6.09 2.23 14.53
C GLY A 187 -5.45 2.39 15.90
N GLY A 188 -6.27 2.63 16.89
CA GLY A 188 -5.85 2.60 18.28
C GLY A 188 -5.61 1.17 18.79
N ASP A 189 -5.00 1.07 19.93
CA ASP A 189 -4.74 -0.19 20.62
C ASP A 189 -6.03 -0.98 20.92
N GLY A 190 -7.08 -0.34 21.46
CA GLY A 190 -8.37 -1.01 21.66
C GLY A 190 -8.96 -1.58 20.38
N ALA A 191 -8.88 -0.84 19.26
CA ALA A 191 -9.37 -1.32 17.97
C ALA A 191 -8.56 -2.48 17.43
N MET A 192 -7.23 -2.43 17.55
CA MET A 192 -6.31 -3.39 16.92
C MET A 192 -5.99 -4.61 17.79
N MET A 193 -6.00 -4.44 19.12
CA MET A 193 -5.60 -5.49 20.05
C MET A 193 -6.78 -6.22 20.69
N ASP A 194 -7.97 -5.63 20.67
CA ASP A 194 -9.19 -6.27 21.18
C ASP A 194 -10.03 -6.81 20.03
N ILE A 195 -11.02 -6.08 19.54
CA ILE A 195 -11.96 -6.57 18.52
C ILE A 195 -11.23 -6.90 17.19
N GLY A 196 -10.29 -6.06 16.75
CA GLY A 196 -9.57 -6.21 15.49
C GLY A 196 -8.38 -7.17 15.54
N PHE A 197 -8.05 -7.77 16.67
CA PHE A 197 -6.83 -8.54 16.86
C PHE A 197 -6.69 -9.73 15.91
N GLN A 198 -7.75 -10.48 15.69
CA GLN A 198 -7.72 -11.60 14.74
C GLN A 198 -7.39 -11.14 13.31
N ASN A 199 -7.91 -9.99 12.90
CA ASN A 199 -7.68 -9.42 11.58
C ASN A 199 -6.23 -8.92 11.46
N LEU A 200 -5.71 -8.29 12.51
CA LEU A 200 -4.31 -7.87 12.61
C LEU A 200 -3.36 -9.08 12.53
N SER A 201 -3.62 -10.14 13.31
CA SER A 201 -2.84 -11.37 13.29
C SER A 201 -2.84 -12.03 11.91
N ARG A 202 -4.00 -12.12 11.25
CA ARG A 202 -4.11 -12.64 9.89
C ARG A 202 -3.33 -11.80 8.87
N LEU A 203 -3.38 -10.48 8.98
CA LEU A 203 -2.59 -9.59 8.12
C LEU A 203 -1.09 -9.87 8.30
N MET A 204 -0.61 -9.93 9.54
CA MET A 204 0.79 -10.22 9.82
C MET A 204 1.24 -11.59 9.26
N ALA A 205 0.38 -12.60 9.33
CA ALA A 205 0.64 -13.93 8.77
C ALA A 205 0.58 -13.99 7.23
N SER A 206 0.00 -12.97 6.57
CA SER A 206 -0.26 -13.00 5.13
C SER A 206 0.97 -12.78 4.24
N GLY A 207 2.08 -12.30 4.80
CA GLY A 207 3.29 -11.92 4.06
C GLY A 207 3.12 -10.64 3.21
N LYS A 208 1.93 -10.04 3.16
CA LYS A 208 1.64 -8.87 2.32
C LYS A 208 2.30 -7.61 2.88
N PRO A 209 3.02 -6.81 2.07
CA PRO A 209 3.73 -5.63 2.51
C PRO A 209 2.79 -4.44 2.82
N ILE A 210 1.89 -4.65 3.75
CA ILE A 210 0.97 -3.64 4.29
C ILE A 210 1.60 -3.02 5.55
N ARG A 211 1.41 -1.72 5.73
CA ARG A 211 1.93 -0.95 6.85
C ARG A 211 0.84 -0.79 7.89
N VAL A 212 1.01 -1.39 9.06
CA VAL A 212 0.05 -1.26 10.17
C VAL A 212 0.60 -0.28 11.19
N VAL A 213 -0.21 0.69 11.56
CA VAL A 213 0.11 1.66 12.61
C VAL A 213 -0.87 1.48 13.75
N VAL A 214 -0.36 1.10 14.91
CA VAL A 214 -1.14 1.03 16.16
C VAL A 214 -0.76 2.22 17.03
N VAL A 215 -1.73 3.08 17.30
CA VAL A 215 -1.57 4.19 18.25
C VAL A 215 -1.89 3.66 19.63
N ASP A 216 -0.83 3.40 20.40
CA ASP A 216 -0.91 2.75 21.71
C ASP A 216 -1.10 3.81 22.81
N THR A 217 -2.32 3.97 23.26
CA THR A 217 -2.71 4.84 24.38
C THR A 217 -2.89 4.09 25.70
N GLN A 218 -2.84 2.76 25.65
CA GLN A 218 -3.05 1.82 26.76
C GLN A 218 -4.46 1.85 27.36
N ALA A 219 -5.41 2.41 26.62
CA ALA A 219 -6.82 2.48 26.98
C ALA A 219 -7.68 2.58 25.73
N ASN A 220 -8.95 2.23 25.83
CA ASN A 220 -9.93 2.52 24.78
C ASN A 220 -10.39 3.98 24.87
N SER A 221 -9.48 4.88 24.51
CA SER A 221 -9.65 6.33 24.72
C SER A 221 -10.91 6.91 24.06
N ALA A 222 -11.28 6.43 22.87
CA ALA A 222 -12.48 6.90 22.16
C ALA A 222 -13.79 6.47 22.84
N GLY A 223 -13.77 5.40 23.60
CA GLY A 223 -14.93 4.89 24.32
C GLY A 223 -15.15 5.53 25.70
N GLY A 224 -14.25 6.39 26.16
CA GLY A 224 -14.27 6.97 27.49
C GLY A 224 -13.27 6.32 28.46
N GLY A 225 -12.16 5.79 27.97
CA GLY A 225 -11.07 5.29 28.80
C GLY A 225 -11.22 3.87 29.34
N GLN A 226 -12.14 3.07 28.78
CA GLN A 226 -12.30 1.69 29.23
C GLN A 226 -10.99 0.92 29.12
N ALA A 227 -10.80 -0.03 30.06
CA ALA A 227 -9.66 -0.94 30.01
C ALA A 227 -9.61 -1.70 28.68
N CYS A 228 -8.44 -1.73 28.06
CA CYS A 228 -8.16 -2.53 26.89
C CYS A 228 -7.00 -3.50 27.15
N THR A 229 -6.78 -4.45 26.26
CA THR A 229 -5.72 -5.46 26.46
C THR A 229 -4.31 -4.89 26.30
N ALA A 230 -4.14 -3.65 25.86
CA ALA A 230 -2.87 -2.92 25.84
C ALA A 230 -2.49 -2.31 27.19
N GLY A 231 -3.46 -2.09 28.08
CA GLY A 231 -3.23 -1.46 29.39
C GLY A 231 -2.52 -2.36 30.38
N PHE A 232 -1.78 -1.76 31.28
CA PHE A 232 -1.10 -2.48 32.36
C PHE A 232 -2.08 -3.07 33.38
N LYS A 233 -1.66 -4.16 34.02
CA LYS A 233 -2.37 -4.69 35.19
C LYS A 233 -2.39 -3.64 36.30
N GLY A 234 -3.53 -3.46 36.96
CA GLY A 234 -3.72 -2.47 38.00
C GLY A 234 -4.06 -1.07 37.48
N GLN A 235 -4.13 -0.86 36.16
CA GLN A 235 -4.58 0.40 35.59
C GLN A 235 -6.03 0.67 35.99
N ALA A 236 -6.27 1.86 36.51
CA ALA A 236 -7.63 2.37 36.74
C ALA A 236 -8.10 3.07 35.47
N PRO A 237 -9.27 2.80 34.91
CA PRO A 237 -9.88 3.67 33.91
C PRO A 237 -10.38 4.93 34.55
N ASP A 238 -10.91 5.84 33.72
CA ASP A 238 -11.38 7.15 34.10
C ASP A 238 -12.30 7.05 35.34
N ALA A 239 -11.83 7.61 36.45
CA ALA A 239 -12.50 7.49 37.75
C ALA A 239 -13.82 8.26 37.80
N ASP A 240 -14.06 9.19 36.86
CA ASP A 240 -15.26 10.05 36.88
C ASP A 240 -16.54 9.29 36.45
N ASP A 241 -16.38 8.24 35.59
CA ASP A 241 -17.50 7.42 35.11
C ASP A 241 -17.63 6.08 35.90
N ALA A 242 -16.64 5.72 36.66
CA ALA A 242 -16.60 4.46 37.40
C ALA A 242 -17.21 4.66 38.80
N GLY A 243 -18.38 4.14 39.04
CA GLY A 243 -19.01 4.16 40.36
C GLY A 243 -18.14 3.48 41.44
N PRO A 244 -18.59 3.50 42.70
CA PRO A 244 -17.83 3.07 43.90
C PRO A 244 -17.39 1.59 43.87
N ASP A 245 -17.90 0.78 42.93
CA ASP A 245 -17.58 -0.65 42.76
C ASP A 245 -16.52 -0.92 41.72
N TYR A 246 -15.83 0.12 41.23
CA TYR A 246 -14.87 -0.02 40.15
C TYR A 246 -13.65 -0.86 40.57
N ARG A 247 -13.31 -1.85 39.74
CA ARG A 247 -12.12 -2.69 39.92
C ARG A 247 -11.04 -2.29 38.92
N ASN A 248 -9.80 -2.15 39.41
CA ASN A 248 -8.64 -2.01 38.56
C ASN A 248 -8.51 -3.20 37.62
N LYS A 249 -7.91 -2.98 36.44
CA LYS A 249 -7.66 -4.04 35.48
C LYS A 249 -6.88 -5.20 36.10
N GLU A 250 -7.41 -6.41 36.04
CA GLU A 250 -6.81 -7.60 36.63
C GLU A 250 -5.96 -8.38 35.65
N GLU A 251 -6.24 -8.27 34.33
CA GLU A 251 -5.54 -9.01 33.29
C GLU A 251 -4.19 -8.40 32.93
N TRP A 252 -3.26 -9.27 32.53
CA TRP A 252 -2.00 -8.86 31.96
C TRP A 252 -2.20 -8.23 30.59
N ARG A 253 -1.36 -7.26 30.27
CA ARG A 253 -1.39 -6.65 28.93
C ARG A 253 -0.90 -7.62 27.86
N LYS A 254 -1.38 -7.48 26.65
CA LYS A 254 -0.79 -8.11 25.47
C LYS A 254 0.48 -7.38 25.09
N GLU A 255 1.57 -8.11 24.96
CA GLU A 255 2.83 -7.60 24.45
C GLU A 255 2.82 -7.70 22.90
N LEU A 256 2.21 -6.69 22.25
CA LEU A 256 1.95 -6.73 20.80
C LEU A 256 3.22 -6.91 19.97
N ALA A 257 4.32 -6.27 20.36
CA ALA A 257 5.60 -6.43 19.67
C ALA A 257 6.08 -7.89 19.68
N LEU A 258 6.00 -8.58 20.84
CA LEU A 258 6.37 -9.98 20.97
C LEU A 258 5.45 -10.91 20.17
N ILE A 259 4.16 -10.63 20.20
CA ILE A 259 3.16 -11.39 19.42
C ILE A 259 3.43 -11.21 17.91
N ALA A 260 3.74 -10.01 17.47
CA ALA A 260 4.06 -9.74 16.07
C ALA A 260 5.35 -10.46 15.63
N MET A 261 6.38 -10.46 16.46
CA MET A 261 7.62 -11.20 16.20
C MET A 261 7.38 -12.72 16.11
N ALA A 262 6.39 -13.26 16.82
CA ALA A 262 6.01 -14.67 16.74
C ALA A 262 5.46 -15.07 15.36
N HIS A 263 5.01 -14.12 14.52
CA HIS A 263 4.65 -14.36 13.12
C HIS A 263 5.87 -14.50 12.20
N ARG A 264 7.08 -14.36 12.71
CA ARG A 264 8.40 -14.55 12.09
C ARG A 264 8.75 -13.52 11.01
N ASP A 265 8.01 -13.45 9.90
CA ASP A 265 8.33 -12.56 8.78
C ASP A 265 7.52 -11.25 8.84
N VAL A 266 7.71 -10.51 9.92
CA VAL A 266 7.10 -9.18 10.14
C VAL A 266 8.20 -8.19 10.54
N PHE A 267 8.19 -7.01 9.95
CA PHE A 267 8.98 -5.89 10.46
C PHE A 267 8.23 -5.29 11.66
N VAL A 268 8.86 -5.21 12.82
CA VAL A 268 8.26 -4.67 14.03
C VAL A 268 9.06 -3.46 14.49
N MET A 269 8.38 -2.37 14.77
CA MET A 269 8.94 -1.18 15.39
C MET A 269 8.02 -0.73 16.53
N GLN A 270 8.60 -0.51 17.69
CA GLN A 270 7.96 0.18 18.81
C GLN A 270 8.70 1.50 19.04
N SER A 271 7.98 2.60 19.18
CA SER A 271 8.57 3.92 19.35
C SER A 271 7.55 4.91 19.93
N SER A 272 7.98 6.13 20.15
CA SER A 272 7.12 7.21 20.64
C SER A 272 7.55 8.56 20.10
N GLN A 273 6.75 9.58 20.34
CA GLN A 273 7.10 10.98 20.05
C GLN A 273 8.31 11.50 20.88
N ALA A 274 8.66 10.82 21.96
CA ALA A 274 9.83 11.18 22.78
C ALA A 274 11.17 10.95 22.06
N THR A 275 11.19 10.09 21.02
CA THR A 275 12.40 9.73 20.28
C THR A 275 12.21 9.91 18.77
N PRO A 276 12.09 11.18 18.25
CA PRO A 276 11.75 11.44 16.85
C PRO A 276 12.74 10.81 15.86
N SER A 277 14.03 10.83 16.15
CA SER A 277 15.05 10.25 15.26
C SER A 277 14.88 8.74 15.13
N HIS A 278 14.60 8.02 16.23
CA HIS A 278 14.30 6.61 16.22
C HIS A 278 13.00 6.32 15.45
N LEU A 279 11.96 7.09 15.74
CA LEU A 279 10.66 6.98 15.08
C LEU A 279 10.79 7.13 13.55
N PHE A 280 11.32 8.25 13.07
CA PHE A 280 11.42 8.52 11.64
C PHE A 280 12.39 7.60 10.91
N GLY A 281 13.54 7.30 11.52
CA GLY A 281 14.52 6.39 10.94
C GLY A 281 13.97 4.99 10.70
N ASN A 282 13.27 4.43 11.67
CA ASN A 282 12.69 3.08 11.55
C ASN A 282 11.39 3.06 10.74
N LEU A 283 10.61 4.15 10.74
CA LEU A 283 9.48 4.29 9.83
C LEU A 283 9.95 4.18 8.36
N LEU A 284 11.03 4.88 8.01
CA LEU A 284 11.60 4.82 6.66
C LEU A 284 12.08 3.41 6.30
N LYS A 285 12.72 2.69 7.22
CA LYS A 285 13.09 1.27 7.01
C LYS A 285 11.87 0.40 6.77
N GLY A 286 10.83 0.54 7.60
CA GLY A 286 9.60 -0.24 7.48
C GLY A 286 8.80 0.07 6.21
N LEU A 287 8.96 1.25 5.60
CA LEU A 287 8.35 1.57 4.30
C LEU A 287 8.99 0.80 3.13
N GLN A 288 10.23 0.36 3.27
CA GLN A 288 11.00 -0.27 2.19
C GLN A 288 10.92 -1.80 2.19
N VAL A 289 10.49 -2.42 3.29
CA VAL A 289 10.44 -3.88 3.38
C VAL A 289 9.32 -4.47 2.52
N ARG A 290 9.55 -5.65 1.93
CA ARG A 290 8.57 -6.40 1.13
C ARG A 290 7.80 -7.45 1.96
N ARG A 291 7.45 -7.08 3.19
CA ARG A 291 6.71 -7.90 4.15
C ARG A 291 5.84 -7.01 5.04
N PRO A 292 4.90 -7.56 5.82
CA PRO A 292 4.11 -6.77 6.75
C PRO A 292 5.01 -5.96 7.67
N ALA A 293 4.64 -4.70 7.92
CA ALA A 293 5.36 -3.83 8.85
C ALA A 293 4.40 -3.30 9.90
N LEU A 294 4.67 -3.60 11.17
CA LEU A 294 3.92 -3.14 12.30
C LEU A 294 4.69 -2.02 13.03
N PHE A 295 4.04 -0.89 13.17
CA PHE A 295 4.52 0.27 13.90
C PHE A 295 3.64 0.49 15.12
N ILE A 296 4.19 0.29 16.30
CA ILE A 296 3.51 0.51 17.59
C ILE A 296 4.00 1.85 18.11
N LEU A 297 3.10 2.82 18.18
CA LEU A 297 3.41 4.20 18.56
C LEU A 297 2.79 4.50 19.92
N ASN A 298 3.62 4.50 20.97
CA ASN A 298 3.16 4.94 22.27
C ASN A 298 2.78 6.43 22.24
N ALA A 299 1.54 6.69 22.56
CA ALA A 299 0.92 8.02 22.51
C ALA A 299 0.08 8.25 23.77
N PRO A 300 0.68 8.64 24.91
CA PRO A 300 -0.05 8.89 26.14
C PRO A 300 -1.20 9.86 25.89
N CYS A 301 -2.42 9.42 26.19
CA CYS A 301 -3.62 10.23 26.04
C CYS A 301 -3.78 11.16 27.25
N PRO A 302 -3.74 12.50 27.07
CA PRO A 302 -3.83 13.41 28.19
C PRO A 302 -5.08 13.22 29.04
N ARG A 303 -6.21 12.99 28.42
CA ARG A 303 -7.47 12.74 29.07
C ARG A 303 -7.44 11.48 29.94
N GLU A 304 -7.08 10.35 29.31
CA GLU A 304 -7.14 9.05 30.00
C GLU A 304 -6.05 8.86 31.05
N TRP A 305 -4.94 9.57 30.91
CA TRP A 305 -3.84 9.51 31.86
C TRP A 305 -3.92 10.62 32.92
N GLY A 306 -4.94 11.50 32.85
CA GLY A 306 -5.10 12.61 33.79
C GLY A 306 -3.95 13.61 33.81
N ILE A 307 -3.29 13.80 32.66
CA ILE A 307 -2.13 14.69 32.49
C ILE A 307 -2.51 15.94 31.70
N ALA A 308 -1.71 17.00 31.83
CA ALA A 308 -1.89 18.22 31.05
C ALA A 308 -1.75 17.92 29.56
N GLN A 309 -2.46 18.66 28.70
CA GLN A 309 -2.48 18.41 27.23
C GLN A 309 -1.09 18.52 26.57
N ASP A 310 -0.21 19.34 27.09
CA ASP A 310 1.16 19.54 26.62
C ASP A 310 2.17 18.54 27.22
N SER A 311 1.74 17.71 28.16
CA SER A 311 2.62 16.78 28.90
C SER A 311 2.76 15.40 28.24
N SER A 312 2.05 15.12 27.12
CA SER A 312 2.16 13.82 26.42
C SER A 312 3.60 13.48 25.99
N PRO A 313 4.44 14.41 25.48
CA PRO A 313 5.83 14.08 25.14
C PRO A 313 6.66 13.67 26.35
N GLU A 314 6.45 14.35 27.48
CA GLU A 314 7.13 14.05 28.73
C GLU A 314 6.69 12.70 29.31
N ALA A 315 5.39 12.41 29.31
CA ALA A 315 4.87 11.11 29.72
C ALA A 315 5.44 9.97 28.86
N ALA A 316 5.55 10.17 27.54
CA ALA A 316 6.18 9.21 26.63
C ALA A 316 7.68 9.04 26.93
N ARG A 317 8.38 10.10 27.31
CA ARG A 317 9.80 10.03 27.73
C ARG A 317 9.96 9.23 29.02
N LEU A 318 9.13 9.48 30.01
CA LEU A 318 9.13 8.75 31.28
C LEU A 318 8.77 7.26 31.09
N ALA A 319 7.81 6.95 30.20
CA ALA A 319 7.48 5.57 29.84
C ALA A 319 8.67 4.81 29.23
N LEU A 320 9.48 5.49 28.41
CA LEU A 320 10.70 4.92 27.84
C LEU A 320 11.79 4.74 28.91
N GLU A 321 12.07 5.76 29.71
CA GLU A 321 13.10 5.75 30.74
C GLU A 321 12.83 4.71 31.84
N SER A 322 11.58 4.57 32.26
CA SER A 322 11.14 3.54 33.18
C SER A 322 11.11 2.12 32.58
N ARG A 323 11.33 1.98 31.26
CA ARG A 323 11.17 0.73 30.51
C ARG A 323 9.76 0.15 30.52
N ALA A 324 8.76 0.95 30.85
CA ALA A 324 7.36 0.55 30.72
C ALA A 324 6.98 0.34 29.25
N VAL A 325 7.48 1.19 28.38
CA VAL A 325 7.31 1.09 26.91
C VAL A 325 8.69 1.29 26.25
N PRO A 326 9.47 0.22 26.06
CA PRO A 326 10.78 0.30 25.42
C PRO A 326 10.65 0.59 23.92
N ASN A 327 11.69 1.20 23.35
CA ASN A 327 11.81 1.38 21.90
C ASN A 327 12.36 0.13 21.20
#